data_105ad89ab33b57bdfffa61f02aa8ffe3
#
_entry.id   105ad89ab33b57bdfffa61f02aa8ffe3
#
_cell.length_a   1.000
_cell.length_b   1.000
_cell.length_c   1.000
_cell.angle_alpha   90.00
_cell.angle_beta   90.00
_cell.angle_gamma   90.00
#
_symmetry.space_group_name_H-M   'P 1'
#
loop_
_entity.id
_entity.type
_entity.pdbx_description
1 polymer ?
#
loop_
_entity_poly.entity_id
_entity_poly.type
_entity_poly.pdbx_seq_one_letter_code
_entity_poly.pdbx_strand_id
1 'polypeptide(L)'
;MSNKSRSRLWFLVHSWLALPIWFFLLIICVTGTLATVSQEIVWLANPDVRASKPTTDAERLDYEQILQAVQTQEPRLAVLGLSRPQEDHFALTVRVAYPDATTATLYVNPYSGAIQGVSPLFDFRQFTRALHGWWLAPWTDGYSWGWYLVCSLGPLMLASLITGLVVYKRFWRAFFKPRLRLNQGARVFWGDFHRLSGIWSIWFIAIISITGTWFLLQAILSDFDIPYVESRPPAVIQRDAVTSTAGQAPPTLGLDEITRIAQARVPGFEPSFIRLPESSYGPVTIGGRGWYPLMNQSLSISPYDGSIVGTNLLDDRPALSFVTESMYPLHFGDFGGLWLKLVWFLFGLLLTFMVLSGLLIWSKRTVKATAQQLRRPPRAARGTSLETAVENTP
;
A
#
# COMPACT_ATOMS: atom_id res chain seq x y z
N MET A 1 28.70 -30.04 11.32
CA MET A 1 29.10 -28.64 11.46
C MET A 1 28.99 -28.23 12.92
N SER A 2 30.01 -27.56 13.48
CA SER A 2 29.94 -27.02 14.85
C SER A 2 28.89 -25.88 14.94
N ASN A 3 28.33 -25.62 16.14
CA ASN A 3 27.38 -24.55 16.36
C ASN A 3 27.93 -23.17 15.93
N LYS A 4 29.22 -22.93 16.06
CA LYS A 4 29.91 -21.71 15.58
C LYS A 4 29.91 -21.59 14.05
N SER A 5 30.13 -22.71 13.33
CA SER A 5 30.10 -22.76 11.88
C SER A 5 28.70 -22.49 11.32
N ARG A 6 27.66 -23.05 11.96
CA ARG A 6 26.26 -22.84 11.56
C ARG A 6 25.81 -21.39 11.77
N SER A 7 26.15 -20.76 12.91
CA SER A 7 25.82 -19.35 13.17
C SER A 7 26.52 -18.41 12.19
N ARG A 8 27.75 -18.70 11.76
CA ARG A 8 28.47 -17.92 10.77
C ARG A 8 27.83 -18.03 9.38
N LEU A 9 27.36 -19.22 9.00
CA LEU A 9 26.68 -19.43 7.73
C LEU A 9 25.39 -18.58 7.67
N TRP A 10 24.54 -18.65 8.70
CA TRP A 10 23.32 -17.86 8.75
C TRP A 10 23.57 -16.35 8.72
N PHE A 11 24.64 -15.88 9.37
CA PHE A 11 25.05 -14.47 9.28
C PHE A 11 25.42 -14.08 7.84
N LEU A 12 26.13 -14.95 7.11
CA LEU A 12 26.47 -14.69 5.71
C LEU A 12 25.24 -14.68 4.82
N VAL A 13 24.34 -15.67 4.98
CA VAL A 13 23.07 -15.72 4.25
C VAL A 13 22.28 -14.43 4.48
N HIS A 14 22.06 -14.03 5.73
CA HIS A 14 21.35 -12.77 6.06
C HIS A 14 22.02 -11.56 5.40
N SER A 15 23.34 -11.48 5.44
CA SER A 15 24.08 -10.36 4.84
C SER A 15 23.95 -10.32 3.31
N TRP A 16 24.00 -11.46 2.64
CA TRP A 16 23.97 -11.54 1.19
C TRP A 16 22.57 -11.37 0.60
N LEU A 17 21.49 -11.57 1.37
CA LEU A 17 20.13 -11.33 0.90
C LEU A 17 19.87 -9.86 0.54
N ALA A 18 20.42 -8.92 1.30
CA ALA A 18 20.18 -7.50 1.08
C ALA A 18 21.30 -6.79 0.32
N LEU A 19 22.51 -7.31 0.37
CA LEU A 19 23.70 -6.60 -0.09
C LEU A 19 23.74 -6.32 -1.59
N PRO A 20 23.45 -7.26 -2.51
CA PRO A 20 23.54 -7.00 -3.94
C PRO A 20 22.53 -5.93 -4.40
N ILE A 21 21.45 -5.74 -3.63
CA ILE A 21 20.32 -4.87 -3.94
C ILE A 21 20.18 -3.70 -2.96
N TRP A 22 21.19 -3.47 -2.07
CA TRP A 22 21.07 -2.52 -0.96
C TRP A 22 20.67 -1.12 -1.40
N PHE A 23 21.22 -0.63 -2.51
CA PHE A 23 20.93 0.72 -3.00
C PHE A 23 19.48 0.83 -3.49
N PHE A 24 19.04 -0.15 -4.29
CA PHE A 24 17.67 -0.22 -4.75
C PHE A 24 16.69 -0.38 -3.57
N LEU A 25 16.98 -1.31 -2.66
CA LEU A 25 16.19 -1.51 -1.45
C LEU A 25 16.11 -0.24 -0.59
N LEU A 26 17.21 0.50 -0.45
CA LEU A 26 17.22 1.76 0.30
C LEU A 26 16.29 2.80 -0.34
N ILE A 27 16.33 2.98 -1.66
CA ILE A 27 15.45 3.92 -2.37
C ILE A 27 13.99 3.51 -2.19
N ILE A 28 13.67 2.22 -2.32
CA ILE A 28 12.30 1.72 -2.12
C ILE A 28 11.84 1.93 -0.67
N CYS A 29 12.69 1.71 0.33
CA CYS A 29 12.35 2.01 1.72
C CYS A 29 12.12 3.52 1.97
N VAL A 30 12.96 4.39 1.42
CA VAL A 30 12.79 5.85 1.52
C VAL A 30 11.49 6.30 0.86
N THR A 31 11.25 5.88 -0.38
CA THR A 31 10.07 6.30 -1.14
C THR A 31 8.78 5.71 -0.55
N GLY A 32 8.79 4.48 -0.04
CA GLY A 32 7.66 3.90 0.67
C GLY A 32 7.34 4.63 1.98
N THR A 33 8.38 5.01 2.73
CA THR A 33 8.22 5.83 3.94
C THR A 33 7.60 7.20 3.62
N LEU A 34 8.06 7.86 2.55
CA LEU A 34 7.47 9.13 2.10
C LEU A 34 6.06 8.96 1.54
N ALA A 35 5.79 7.85 0.86
CA ALA A 35 4.48 7.57 0.29
C ALA A 35 3.38 7.46 1.35
N THR A 36 3.69 6.95 2.55
CA THR A 36 2.74 6.85 3.68
C THR A 36 2.17 8.21 4.10
N VAL A 37 2.99 9.25 4.09
CA VAL A 37 2.61 10.63 4.50
C VAL A 37 2.62 11.61 3.34
N SER A 38 2.61 11.12 2.10
CA SER A 38 2.68 11.97 0.91
C SER A 38 1.49 12.90 0.76
N GLN A 39 0.31 12.47 1.21
CA GLN A 39 -0.90 13.29 1.20
C GLN A 39 -0.77 14.47 2.18
N GLU A 40 -0.23 14.23 3.35
CA GLU A 40 0.04 15.23 4.39
C GLU A 40 1.15 16.21 3.95
N ILE A 41 2.17 15.72 3.24
CA ILE A 41 3.20 16.58 2.65
C ILE A 41 2.57 17.51 1.59
N VAL A 42 1.71 17.00 0.73
CA VAL A 42 0.98 17.82 -0.26
C VAL A 42 0.08 18.83 0.45
N TRP A 43 -0.61 18.45 1.52
CA TRP A 43 -1.44 19.36 2.33
C TRP A 43 -0.62 20.50 2.97
N LEU A 44 0.59 20.23 3.42
CA LEU A 44 1.49 21.27 3.94
C LEU A 44 1.99 22.21 2.85
N ALA A 45 2.23 21.68 1.64
CA ALA A 45 2.83 22.42 0.53
C ALA A 45 1.81 23.18 -0.33
N ASN A 46 0.57 22.67 -0.46
CA ASN A 46 -0.45 23.22 -1.34
C ASN A 46 -1.71 23.66 -0.55
N PRO A 47 -2.00 24.97 -0.45
CA PRO A 47 -3.20 25.48 0.22
C PRO A 47 -4.52 24.99 -0.38
N ASP A 48 -4.57 24.72 -1.69
CA ASP A 48 -5.79 24.32 -2.40
C ASP A 48 -6.33 22.96 -1.92
N VAL A 49 -5.46 22.14 -1.34
CA VAL A 49 -5.82 20.82 -0.81
C VAL A 49 -6.42 20.87 0.59
N ARG A 50 -6.48 22.06 1.21
CA ARG A 50 -6.93 22.24 2.59
C ARG A 50 -8.41 22.54 2.66
N ALA A 51 -9.12 21.87 3.58
CA ALA A 51 -10.49 22.24 3.92
C ALA A 51 -10.47 23.37 4.97
N SER A 52 -10.86 24.58 4.60
CA SER A 52 -11.00 25.70 5.52
C SER A 52 -12.46 25.88 5.91
N LYS A 53 -12.76 25.85 7.20
CA LYS A 53 -14.09 26.17 7.72
C LYS A 53 -14.30 27.68 7.69
N PRO A 54 -15.41 28.18 7.08
CA PRO A 54 -15.70 29.59 7.11
C PRO A 54 -16.10 30.10 8.51
N THR A 55 -16.72 29.23 9.31
CA THR A 55 -17.05 29.47 10.74
C THR A 55 -16.81 28.20 11.53
N THR A 56 -16.70 28.33 12.85
CA THR A 56 -16.45 27.17 13.74
C THR A 56 -17.52 26.09 13.62
N ASP A 57 -18.79 26.54 13.43
CA ASP A 57 -19.97 25.68 13.41
C ASP A 57 -20.39 25.29 11.98
N ALA A 58 -19.56 25.57 10.96
CA ALA A 58 -19.89 25.25 9.59
C ALA A 58 -20.04 23.74 9.43
N GLU A 59 -21.17 23.29 8.96
CA GLU A 59 -21.42 21.89 8.56
C GLU A 59 -20.91 21.65 7.15
N ARG A 60 -20.57 20.42 6.87
CA ARG A 60 -20.16 19.99 5.54
C ARG A 60 -21.37 19.90 4.63
N LEU A 61 -21.17 20.37 3.41
CA LEU A 61 -22.13 20.16 2.33
C LEU A 61 -22.22 18.66 1.99
N ASP A 62 -23.42 18.21 1.63
CA ASP A 62 -23.61 16.88 1.08
C ASP A 62 -23.09 16.77 -0.35
N TYR A 63 -23.14 15.57 -0.93
CA TYR A 63 -22.61 15.34 -2.26
C TYR A 63 -23.41 16.03 -3.36
N GLU A 64 -24.72 16.17 -3.18
CA GLU A 64 -25.60 16.88 -4.12
C GLU A 64 -25.29 18.37 -4.15
N GLN A 65 -25.14 18.99 -2.99
CA GLN A 65 -24.79 20.40 -2.85
C GLN A 65 -23.40 20.69 -3.45
N ILE A 66 -22.44 19.82 -3.25
CA ILE A 66 -21.09 19.92 -3.88
C ILE A 66 -21.21 19.81 -5.40
N LEU A 67 -21.99 18.85 -5.92
CA LEU A 67 -22.19 18.67 -7.36
C LEU A 67 -22.78 19.93 -7.97
N GLN A 68 -23.85 20.45 -7.39
CA GLN A 68 -24.51 21.67 -7.84
C GLN A 68 -23.62 22.91 -7.78
N ALA A 69 -22.82 23.04 -6.71
CA ALA A 69 -21.86 24.13 -6.57
C ALA A 69 -20.78 24.09 -7.67
N VAL A 70 -20.25 22.92 -7.99
CA VAL A 70 -19.26 22.77 -9.07
C VAL A 70 -19.87 23.03 -10.44
N GLN A 71 -21.07 22.50 -10.72
CA GLN A 71 -21.76 22.72 -11.99
C GLN A 71 -22.15 24.19 -12.19
N THR A 72 -22.48 24.90 -11.11
CA THR A 72 -22.78 26.34 -11.18
C THR A 72 -21.55 27.18 -11.48
N GLN A 73 -20.39 26.85 -10.86
CA GLN A 73 -19.15 27.57 -11.07
C GLN A 73 -18.51 27.24 -12.43
N GLU A 74 -18.59 25.98 -12.87
CA GLU A 74 -17.98 25.49 -14.10
C GLU A 74 -19.00 24.67 -14.93
N PRO A 75 -19.98 25.31 -15.58
CA PRO A 75 -21.09 24.62 -16.27
C PRO A 75 -20.65 23.84 -17.51
N ARG A 76 -19.43 24.05 -17.99
CA ARG A 76 -18.86 23.33 -19.16
C ARG A 76 -18.20 22.02 -18.83
N LEU A 77 -17.93 21.76 -17.53
CA LEU A 77 -17.28 20.55 -17.09
C LEU A 77 -18.29 19.43 -16.81
N ALA A 78 -18.03 18.26 -17.32
CA ALA A 78 -18.77 17.07 -16.93
C ALA A 78 -18.15 16.46 -15.66
N VAL A 79 -18.92 16.38 -14.57
CA VAL A 79 -18.47 15.73 -13.34
C VAL A 79 -18.52 14.22 -13.50
N LEU A 80 -17.40 13.55 -13.28
CA LEU A 80 -17.26 12.10 -13.37
C LEU A 80 -17.34 11.40 -12.02
N GLY A 81 -17.05 12.12 -10.93
CA GLY A 81 -17.12 11.57 -9.59
C GLY A 81 -16.58 12.51 -8.53
N LEU A 82 -16.98 12.23 -7.31
CA LEU A 82 -16.61 12.98 -6.11
C LEU A 82 -15.93 12.03 -5.13
N SER A 83 -14.88 12.50 -4.45
CA SER A 83 -14.21 11.70 -3.42
C SER A 83 -13.92 12.57 -2.20
N ARG A 84 -14.32 12.09 -1.04
CA ARG A 84 -14.10 12.72 0.26
C ARG A 84 -12.97 12.00 0.97
N PRO A 85 -11.86 12.68 1.27
CA PRO A 85 -10.82 12.12 2.13
C PRO A 85 -11.36 11.75 3.51
N GLN A 86 -10.73 10.79 4.16
CA GLN A 86 -11.13 10.32 5.49
C GLN A 86 -10.96 11.42 6.55
N GLU A 87 -9.88 12.20 6.44
CA GLU A 87 -9.56 13.26 7.37
C GLU A 87 -10.26 14.58 6.98
N ASP A 88 -10.83 15.23 7.97
CA ASP A 88 -11.70 16.41 7.81
C ASP A 88 -10.99 17.68 7.32
N HIS A 89 -9.68 17.73 7.41
CA HIS A 89 -8.88 18.90 7.03
C HIS A 89 -8.46 18.93 5.56
N PHE A 90 -8.82 17.89 4.77
CA PHE A 90 -8.59 17.87 3.33
C PHE A 90 -9.80 18.39 2.55
N ALA A 91 -9.52 19.11 1.46
CA ALA A 91 -10.52 19.43 0.45
C ALA A 91 -11.08 18.15 -0.18
N LEU A 92 -12.35 18.20 -0.57
CA LEU A 92 -12.99 17.17 -1.38
C LEU A 92 -12.42 17.24 -2.79
N THR A 93 -12.25 16.10 -3.45
CA THR A 93 -11.79 16.05 -4.85
C THR A 93 -12.93 15.70 -5.77
N VAL A 94 -13.06 16.48 -6.86
CA VAL A 94 -14.06 16.27 -7.92
C VAL A 94 -13.32 15.98 -9.22
N ARG A 95 -13.51 14.78 -9.75
CA ARG A 95 -12.99 14.40 -11.05
C ARG A 95 -13.92 14.91 -12.14
N VAL A 96 -13.37 15.61 -13.11
CA VAL A 96 -14.12 16.24 -14.18
C VAL A 96 -13.53 15.92 -15.54
N ALA A 97 -14.37 16.00 -16.59
CA ALA A 97 -13.94 15.97 -17.98
C ALA A 97 -14.22 17.32 -18.65
N TYR A 98 -13.27 17.81 -19.41
CA TYR A 98 -13.41 18.94 -20.30
C TYR A 98 -14.14 18.56 -21.59
N PRO A 99 -14.63 19.54 -22.38
CA PRO A 99 -15.29 19.24 -23.66
C PRO A 99 -14.42 18.50 -24.68
N ASP A 100 -13.10 18.59 -24.57
CA ASP A 100 -12.11 17.86 -25.38
C ASP A 100 -11.82 16.44 -24.86
N ALA A 101 -12.61 15.96 -23.88
CA ALA A 101 -12.46 14.69 -23.19
C ALA A 101 -11.17 14.56 -22.34
N THR A 102 -10.37 15.61 -22.17
CA THR A 102 -9.29 15.60 -21.16
C THR A 102 -9.90 15.64 -19.76
N THR A 103 -9.24 14.99 -18.80
CA THR A 103 -9.74 14.91 -17.42
C THR A 103 -8.85 15.68 -16.46
N ALA A 104 -9.46 16.26 -15.43
CA ALA A 104 -8.77 16.91 -14.32
C ALA A 104 -9.42 16.53 -12.98
N THR A 105 -8.71 16.85 -11.90
CA THR A 105 -9.23 16.76 -10.55
C THR A 105 -9.27 18.14 -9.93
N LEU A 106 -10.45 18.59 -9.53
CA LEU A 106 -10.66 19.86 -8.83
C LEU A 106 -10.55 19.60 -7.31
N TYR A 107 -9.98 20.55 -6.59
CA TYR A 107 -10.06 20.64 -5.14
C TYR A 107 -11.19 21.55 -4.76
N VAL A 108 -12.16 21.04 -4.00
CA VAL A 108 -13.38 21.75 -3.64
C VAL A 108 -13.47 21.82 -2.11
N ASN A 109 -13.78 23.01 -1.61
CA ASN A 109 -13.99 23.20 -0.18
C ASN A 109 -15.26 22.47 0.27
N PRO A 110 -15.18 21.52 1.21
CA PRO A 110 -16.34 20.71 1.63
C PRO A 110 -17.40 21.49 2.42
N TYR A 111 -17.11 22.73 2.82
CA TYR A 111 -18.02 23.57 3.60
C TYR A 111 -18.70 24.66 2.77
N SER A 112 -18.05 25.19 1.74
CA SER A 112 -18.57 26.27 0.91
C SER A 112 -18.90 25.86 -0.52
N GLY A 113 -18.43 24.69 -0.97
CA GLY A 113 -18.55 24.27 -2.37
C GLY A 113 -17.63 25.04 -3.33
N ALA A 114 -16.81 25.96 -2.84
CA ALA A 114 -15.91 26.73 -3.68
C ALA A 114 -14.80 25.86 -4.29
N ILE A 115 -14.56 26.00 -5.60
CA ILE A 115 -13.42 25.40 -6.28
C ILE A 115 -12.16 26.17 -5.82
N GLN A 116 -11.24 25.49 -5.17
CA GLN A 116 -10.01 26.07 -4.61
C GLN A 116 -8.83 25.98 -5.60
N GLY A 117 -8.84 25.00 -6.49
CA GLY A 117 -7.78 24.79 -7.46
C GLY A 117 -7.96 23.51 -8.25
N VAL A 118 -6.99 23.27 -9.13
CA VAL A 118 -6.91 22.07 -9.99
C VAL A 118 -5.66 21.29 -9.65
N SER A 119 -5.72 19.97 -9.66
CA SER A 119 -4.56 19.12 -9.45
C SER A 119 -3.44 19.48 -10.44
N PRO A 120 -2.22 19.76 -9.98
CA PRO A 120 -1.11 20.13 -10.85
C PRO A 120 -0.69 18.95 -11.72
N LEU A 121 -0.02 19.25 -12.85
CA LEU A 121 0.56 18.24 -13.74
C LEU A 121 1.59 17.35 -13.03
N PHE A 122 2.37 17.91 -12.11
CA PHE A 122 3.25 17.16 -11.24
C PHE A 122 2.58 16.96 -9.88
N ASP A 123 2.16 15.74 -9.60
CA ASP A 123 1.62 15.32 -8.32
C ASP A 123 2.69 14.56 -7.54
N PHE A 124 3.19 15.16 -6.45
CA PHE A 124 4.21 14.56 -5.59
C PHE A 124 3.78 13.20 -5.01
N ARG A 125 2.51 13.06 -4.65
CA ARG A 125 1.95 11.80 -4.13
C ARG A 125 2.00 10.71 -5.19
N GLN A 126 1.55 11.01 -6.42
CA GLN A 126 1.58 10.06 -7.53
C GLN A 126 3.02 9.71 -7.92
N PHE A 127 3.89 10.71 -8.01
CA PHE A 127 5.31 10.50 -8.31
C PHE A 127 5.97 9.56 -7.28
N THR A 128 5.78 9.84 -5.98
CA THR A 128 6.39 9.03 -4.90
C THR A 128 5.86 7.59 -4.92
N ARG A 129 4.56 7.42 -5.15
CA ARG A 129 3.94 6.09 -5.29
C ARG A 129 4.42 5.35 -6.53
N ALA A 130 4.56 6.04 -7.65
CA ALA A 130 5.06 5.47 -8.90
C ALA A 130 6.52 5.00 -8.77
N LEU A 131 7.36 5.83 -8.14
CA LEU A 131 8.75 5.47 -7.87
C LEU A 131 8.85 4.28 -6.92
N HIS A 132 8.02 4.25 -5.87
CA HIS A 132 7.99 3.15 -4.90
C HIS A 132 7.39 1.87 -5.48
N GLY A 133 6.25 1.94 -6.15
CA GLY A 133 5.46 0.77 -6.55
C GLY A 133 5.96 0.08 -7.81
N TRP A 134 6.39 0.85 -8.80
CA TRP A 134 6.79 0.30 -10.12
C TRP A 134 8.00 0.98 -10.76
N TRP A 135 8.80 1.67 -9.96
CA TRP A 135 10.07 2.26 -10.38
C TRP A 135 9.93 3.23 -11.56
N LEU A 136 8.80 3.92 -11.67
CA LEU A 136 8.43 4.78 -12.82
C LEU A 136 8.41 4.05 -14.17
N ALA A 137 8.46 2.73 -14.19
CA ALA A 137 8.38 1.96 -15.42
C ALA A 137 7.00 2.11 -16.07
N PRO A 138 6.91 2.08 -17.40
CA PRO A 138 5.62 2.16 -18.07
C PRO A 138 4.74 0.95 -17.77
N TRP A 139 3.43 1.18 -17.85
CA TRP A 139 2.44 0.13 -17.88
C TRP A 139 1.98 -0.10 -19.32
N THR A 140 2.00 -1.34 -19.77
CA THR A 140 1.52 -1.76 -21.08
C THR A 140 0.64 -2.97 -20.91
N ASP A 141 -0.62 -2.87 -21.30
CA ASP A 141 -1.62 -3.94 -21.21
C ASP A 141 -1.72 -4.61 -19.80
N GLY A 142 -1.62 -3.79 -18.77
CA GLY A 142 -1.67 -4.27 -17.37
C GLY A 142 -0.35 -4.79 -16.81
N TYR A 143 0.71 -4.88 -17.63
CA TYR A 143 2.05 -5.32 -17.24
C TYR A 143 3.00 -4.15 -17.02
N SER A 144 3.84 -4.24 -15.97
CA SER A 144 4.99 -3.36 -15.74
C SER A 144 6.16 -4.15 -15.15
N TRP A 145 7.29 -4.16 -15.85
CA TRP A 145 8.51 -4.80 -15.36
C TRP A 145 8.99 -4.19 -14.02
N GLY A 146 8.75 -2.89 -13.83
CA GLY A 146 9.12 -2.22 -12.59
C GLY A 146 8.31 -2.70 -11.39
N TRP A 147 7.03 -3.06 -11.60
CA TRP A 147 6.20 -3.67 -10.57
C TRP A 147 6.80 -4.99 -10.09
N TYR A 148 7.19 -5.88 -11.02
CA TYR A 148 7.87 -7.14 -10.69
C TYR A 148 9.18 -6.92 -9.94
N LEU A 149 9.99 -5.95 -10.42
CA LEU A 149 11.26 -5.60 -9.80
C LEU A 149 11.07 -5.18 -8.34
N VAL A 150 10.13 -4.30 -8.05
CA VAL A 150 9.84 -3.82 -6.69
C VAL A 150 9.23 -4.92 -5.83
N CYS A 151 8.20 -5.61 -6.32
CA CYS A 151 7.52 -6.66 -5.55
C CYS A 151 8.43 -7.84 -5.23
N SER A 152 9.46 -8.13 -6.07
CA SER A 152 10.48 -9.16 -5.78
C SER A 152 11.29 -8.91 -4.51
N LEU A 153 11.30 -7.67 -4.00
CA LEU A 153 11.90 -7.35 -2.70
C LEU A 153 11.12 -7.96 -1.53
N GLY A 154 9.82 -8.21 -1.68
CA GLY A 154 8.97 -8.80 -0.63
C GLY A 154 9.54 -10.13 -0.09
N PRO A 155 9.70 -11.19 -0.92
CA PRO A 155 10.27 -12.45 -0.48
C PRO A 155 11.72 -12.31 0.02
N LEU A 156 12.53 -11.41 -0.54
CA LEU A 156 13.90 -11.16 -0.07
C LEU A 156 13.91 -10.53 1.33
N MET A 157 13.01 -9.58 1.59
CA MET A 157 12.84 -8.98 2.91
C MET A 157 12.32 -9.99 3.94
N LEU A 158 11.37 -10.86 3.55
CA LEU A 158 10.85 -11.92 4.40
C LEU A 158 11.97 -12.92 4.78
N ALA A 159 12.78 -13.33 3.81
CA ALA A 159 13.94 -14.18 4.05
C ALA A 159 14.98 -13.49 4.94
N SER A 160 15.18 -12.17 4.77
CA SER A 160 16.06 -11.38 5.66
C SER A 160 15.52 -11.30 7.08
N LEU A 161 14.21 -11.15 7.28
CA LEU A 161 13.58 -11.19 8.60
C LEU A 161 13.81 -12.54 9.29
N ILE A 162 13.49 -13.64 8.60
CA ILE A 162 13.65 -15.01 9.12
C ILE A 162 15.12 -15.29 9.51
N THR A 163 16.04 -15.00 8.59
CA THR A 163 17.47 -15.22 8.85
C THR A 163 18.01 -14.32 9.95
N GLY A 164 17.53 -13.09 10.06
CA GLY A 164 17.86 -12.17 11.15
C GLY A 164 17.47 -12.72 12.52
N LEU A 165 16.26 -13.29 12.64
CA LEU A 165 15.80 -13.96 13.86
C LEU A 165 16.62 -15.20 14.20
N VAL A 166 17.03 -16.00 13.20
CA VAL A 166 17.89 -17.16 13.40
C VAL A 166 19.29 -16.74 13.87
N VAL A 167 19.83 -15.65 13.35
CA VAL A 167 21.14 -15.10 13.75
C VAL A 167 21.08 -14.56 15.18
N TYR A 168 19.98 -13.89 15.54
CA TYR A 168 19.81 -13.24 16.85
C TYR A 168 18.92 -14.01 17.80
N LYS A 169 19.41 -15.14 18.31
CA LYS A 169 18.68 -16.12 19.13
C LYS A 169 18.03 -15.58 20.42
N ARG A 170 18.46 -14.42 20.92
CA ARG A 170 17.96 -13.84 22.19
C ARG A 170 17.19 -12.55 21.98
N PHE A 171 16.48 -12.43 20.87
CA PHE A 171 15.74 -11.22 20.50
C PHE A 171 14.69 -10.81 21.54
N TRP A 172 13.98 -11.75 22.18
CA TRP A 172 13.01 -11.45 23.25
C TRP A 172 13.62 -10.69 24.43
N ARG A 173 14.84 -11.07 24.83
CA ARG A 173 15.54 -10.37 25.91
C ARG A 173 15.88 -8.91 25.52
N ALA A 174 16.26 -8.68 24.30
CA ALA A 174 16.60 -7.36 23.81
C ALA A 174 15.36 -6.50 23.51
N PHE A 175 14.22 -7.11 23.25
CA PHE A 175 12.95 -6.39 23.12
C PHE A 175 12.59 -5.67 24.43
N PHE A 176 12.65 -6.39 25.56
CA PHE A 176 12.32 -5.84 26.88
C PHE A 176 13.48 -5.13 27.58
N LYS A 177 14.72 -5.39 27.20
CA LYS A 177 15.94 -4.77 27.75
C LYS A 177 16.79 -4.19 26.63
N PRO A 178 16.34 -3.09 25.98
CA PRO A 178 17.07 -2.47 24.90
C PRO A 178 18.44 -1.98 25.36
N ARG A 179 19.43 -2.15 24.51
CA ARG A 179 20.79 -1.68 24.77
C ARG A 179 21.34 -0.96 23.56
N LEU A 180 21.57 0.36 23.72
CA LEU A 180 22.15 1.21 22.71
C LEU A 180 23.37 1.92 23.32
N ARG A 181 24.57 1.56 22.86
CA ARG A 181 25.83 2.08 23.39
C ARG A 181 26.29 3.27 22.57
N LEU A 182 26.03 4.48 23.09
CA LEU A 182 26.30 5.73 22.37
C LEU A 182 27.79 6.10 22.38
N ASN A 183 28.53 5.71 23.44
CA ASN A 183 29.90 6.17 23.67
C ASN A 183 30.99 5.14 23.30
N GLN A 184 30.67 4.09 22.53
CA GLN A 184 31.62 3.04 22.17
C GLN A 184 32.01 3.06 20.67
N GLY A 185 31.85 4.22 20.05
CA GLY A 185 32.17 4.44 18.64
C GLY A 185 31.07 4.06 17.66
N ALA A 186 31.09 4.65 16.46
CA ALA A 186 30.04 4.56 15.46
C ALA A 186 29.69 3.11 15.05
N ARG A 187 30.68 2.23 14.96
CA ARG A 187 30.45 0.82 14.59
C ARG A 187 29.61 0.07 15.61
N VAL A 188 29.83 0.33 16.91
CA VAL A 188 29.05 -0.31 17.98
C VAL A 188 27.65 0.26 18.01
N PHE A 189 27.53 1.58 17.87
CA PHE A 189 26.25 2.26 17.75
C PHE A 189 25.39 1.70 16.61
N TRP A 190 25.89 1.67 15.37
CA TRP A 190 25.14 1.15 14.22
C TRP A 190 24.79 -0.34 14.36
N GLY A 191 25.66 -1.12 14.99
CA GLY A 191 25.38 -2.53 15.28
C GLY A 191 24.28 -2.73 16.32
N ASP A 192 24.25 -1.90 17.35
CA ASP A 192 23.19 -1.93 18.35
C ASP A 192 21.90 -1.37 17.79
N PHE A 193 21.96 -0.29 17.01
CA PHE A 193 20.82 0.33 16.35
C PHE A 193 20.15 -0.65 15.36
N HIS A 194 20.90 -1.29 14.48
CA HIS A 194 20.38 -2.28 13.53
C HIS A 194 19.62 -3.41 14.24
N ARG A 195 20.19 -3.94 15.32
CA ARG A 195 19.55 -5.00 16.11
C ARG A 195 18.28 -4.54 16.79
N LEU A 196 18.32 -3.36 17.42
CA LEU A 196 17.19 -2.82 18.16
C LEU A 196 16.04 -2.45 17.23
N SER A 197 16.33 -1.73 16.14
CA SER A 197 15.34 -1.40 15.11
C SER A 197 14.73 -2.65 14.50
N GLY A 198 15.56 -3.67 14.17
CA GLY A 198 15.06 -4.94 13.63
C GLY A 198 14.12 -5.67 14.57
N ILE A 199 14.42 -5.69 15.89
CA ILE A 199 13.58 -6.36 16.88
C ILE A 199 12.25 -5.64 17.07
N TRP A 200 12.27 -4.33 17.20
CA TRP A 200 11.06 -3.56 17.41
C TRP A 200 10.17 -3.50 16.16
N SER A 201 10.79 -3.62 14.99
CA SER A 201 10.08 -3.60 13.70
C SER A 201 9.70 -4.99 13.18
N ILE A 202 9.85 -6.09 13.93
CA ILE A 202 9.54 -7.46 13.46
C ILE A 202 8.15 -7.54 12.84
N TRP A 203 7.14 -7.04 13.54
CA TRP A 203 5.76 -7.04 13.10
C TRP A 203 5.56 -6.22 11.81
N PHE A 204 6.17 -5.04 11.74
CA PHE A 204 6.09 -4.15 10.59
C PHE A 204 6.79 -4.75 9.36
N ILE A 205 8.02 -5.26 9.54
CA ILE A 205 8.76 -5.94 8.47
C ILE A 205 8.00 -7.17 7.98
N ALA A 206 7.36 -7.92 8.88
CA ALA A 206 6.52 -9.06 8.50
C ALA A 206 5.33 -8.61 7.64
N ILE A 207 4.58 -7.57 8.06
CA ILE A 207 3.46 -7.03 7.28
C ILE A 207 3.95 -6.58 5.90
N ILE A 208 4.96 -5.71 5.83
CA ILE A 208 5.45 -5.15 4.56
C ILE A 208 6.00 -6.23 3.63
N SER A 209 6.73 -7.22 4.16
CA SER A 209 7.31 -8.29 3.34
C SER A 209 6.25 -9.30 2.86
N ILE A 210 5.27 -9.64 3.69
CA ILE A 210 4.17 -10.55 3.32
C ILE A 210 3.29 -9.88 2.27
N THR A 211 2.88 -8.62 2.49
CA THR A 211 2.05 -7.88 1.54
C THR A 211 2.78 -7.64 0.21
N GLY A 212 4.07 -7.29 0.24
CA GLY A 212 4.89 -7.16 -0.96
C GLY A 212 5.06 -8.49 -1.72
N THR A 213 5.21 -9.61 -1.01
CA THR A 213 5.24 -10.96 -1.61
C THR A 213 3.88 -11.30 -2.23
N TRP A 214 2.79 -10.91 -1.57
CA TRP A 214 1.44 -11.10 -2.11
C TRP A 214 1.24 -10.33 -3.41
N PHE A 215 1.70 -9.07 -3.50
CA PHE A 215 1.62 -8.29 -4.74
C PHE A 215 2.40 -8.92 -5.90
N LEU A 216 3.56 -9.53 -5.62
CA LEU A 216 4.28 -10.31 -6.61
C LEU A 216 3.46 -11.52 -7.08
N LEU A 217 2.87 -12.25 -6.14
CA LEU A 217 2.02 -13.41 -6.46
C LEU A 217 0.80 -13.00 -7.28
N GLN A 218 0.13 -11.90 -6.92
CA GLN A 218 -1.01 -11.37 -7.68
C GLN A 218 -0.62 -11.02 -9.12
N ALA A 219 0.54 -10.36 -9.33
CA ALA A 219 1.02 -10.03 -10.67
C ALA A 219 1.26 -11.31 -11.50
N ILE A 220 1.91 -12.31 -10.92
CA ILE A 220 2.15 -13.60 -11.58
C ILE A 220 0.81 -14.28 -11.93
N LEU A 221 -0.13 -14.37 -10.99
CA LEU A 221 -1.43 -15.00 -11.22
C LEU A 221 -2.22 -14.26 -12.32
N SER A 222 -2.16 -12.92 -12.32
CA SER A 222 -2.82 -12.11 -13.35
C SER A 222 -2.23 -12.35 -14.74
N ASP A 223 -0.91 -12.44 -14.88
CA ASP A 223 -0.24 -12.65 -16.17
C ASP A 223 -0.47 -14.07 -16.72
N PHE A 224 -0.82 -15.02 -15.86
CA PHE A 224 -1.24 -16.38 -16.26
C PHE A 224 -2.76 -16.57 -16.35
N ASP A 225 -3.54 -15.47 -16.30
CA ASP A 225 -5.00 -15.49 -16.29
C ASP A 225 -5.62 -16.41 -15.20
N ILE A 226 -4.92 -16.57 -14.07
CA ILE A 226 -5.41 -17.35 -12.93
C ILE A 226 -6.23 -16.45 -12.02
N PRO A 227 -7.55 -16.68 -11.87
CA PRO A 227 -8.40 -15.82 -11.04
C PRO A 227 -8.05 -16.00 -9.55
N TYR A 228 -7.71 -14.90 -8.87
CA TYR A 228 -7.47 -14.82 -7.43
C TYR A 228 -8.46 -13.92 -6.70
N VAL A 229 -9.32 -13.25 -7.47
CA VAL A 229 -10.46 -12.45 -6.99
C VAL A 229 -11.65 -12.83 -7.85
N GLU A 230 -12.83 -12.91 -7.25
CA GLU A 230 -14.07 -13.14 -7.99
C GLU A 230 -14.34 -11.95 -8.93
N SER A 231 -14.37 -12.24 -10.23
CA SER A 231 -14.75 -11.25 -11.24
C SER A 231 -16.27 -11.07 -11.20
N ARG A 232 -16.70 -9.85 -10.90
CA ARG A 232 -18.12 -9.49 -10.98
C ARG A 232 -18.36 -8.74 -12.29
N PRO A 233 -19.39 -9.10 -13.04
CA PRO A 233 -19.72 -8.35 -14.24
C PRO A 233 -20.06 -6.90 -13.85
N PRO A 234 -19.74 -5.93 -14.73
CA PRO A 234 -20.13 -4.55 -14.50
C PRO A 234 -21.65 -4.46 -14.37
N ALA A 235 -22.10 -3.71 -13.36
CA ALA A 235 -23.53 -3.44 -13.19
C ALA A 235 -24.03 -2.57 -14.36
N VAL A 236 -25.09 -2.99 -14.99
CA VAL A 236 -25.71 -2.31 -16.15
C VAL A 236 -27.21 -2.13 -15.88
N ILE A 237 -27.71 -0.95 -16.20
CA ILE A 237 -29.14 -0.66 -16.14
C ILE A 237 -29.84 -1.22 -17.39
N GLN A 238 -30.92 -1.93 -17.19
CA GLN A 238 -31.70 -2.49 -18.29
C GLN A 238 -32.30 -1.37 -19.14
N ARG A 239 -32.37 -1.62 -20.46
CA ARG A 239 -32.78 -0.60 -21.43
C ARG A 239 -34.22 -0.11 -21.20
N ASP A 240 -35.09 -0.97 -20.74
CA ASP A 240 -36.49 -0.68 -20.43
C ASP A 240 -36.68 0.16 -19.17
N ALA A 241 -35.69 0.20 -18.28
CA ALA A 241 -35.69 1.06 -17.10
C ALA A 241 -35.33 2.52 -17.45
N VAL A 242 -34.77 2.78 -18.63
CA VAL A 242 -34.43 4.13 -19.08
C VAL A 242 -35.59 4.68 -19.91
N THR A 243 -36.55 5.32 -19.21
CA THR A 243 -37.69 5.96 -19.87
C THR A 243 -37.40 7.44 -20.10
N SER A 244 -37.40 7.86 -21.35
CA SER A 244 -37.29 9.29 -21.70
C SER A 244 -38.32 9.70 -22.74
N THR A 245 -38.78 10.94 -22.65
CA THR A 245 -39.57 11.57 -23.73
C THR A 245 -38.58 11.93 -24.86
N ALA A 246 -39.01 11.74 -26.11
CA ALA A 246 -38.14 12.03 -27.26
C ALA A 246 -37.54 13.46 -27.18
N GLY A 247 -36.21 13.54 -27.21
CA GLY A 247 -35.45 14.79 -27.14
C GLY A 247 -35.20 15.35 -25.73
N GLN A 248 -35.57 14.63 -24.68
CA GLN A 248 -35.28 15.02 -23.28
C GLN A 248 -34.40 13.95 -22.61
N ALA A 249 -33.47 14.40 -21.77
CA ALA A 249 -32.75 13.48 -20.89
C ALA A 249 -33.72 12.84 -19.89
N PRO A 250 -33.59 11.55 -19.57
CA PRO A 250 -34.40 10.90 -18.55
C PRO A 250 -34.16 11.60 -17.19
N PRO A 251 -35.22 11.83 -16.38
CA PRO A 251 -35.05 12.40 -15.06
C PRO A 251 -34.23 11.47 -14.17
N THR A 252 -33.35 12.05 -13.37
CA THR A 252 -32.47 11.31 -12.46
C THR A 252 -32.70 11.72 -11.01
N LEU A 253 -32.47 10.77 -10.10
CA LEU A 253 -32.46 11.03 -8.66
C LEU A 253 -31.24 11.88 -8.29
N GLY A 254 -31.37 12.74 -7.28
CA GLY A 254 -30.25 13.45 -6.68
C GLY A 254 -29.30 12.54 -5.92
N LEU A 255 -28.05 12.97 -5.71
CA LEU A 255 -27.03 12.19 -4.98
C LEU A 255 -27.36 12.04 -3.49
N ASP A 256 -28.15 12.92 -2.91
CA ASP A 256 -28.70 12.82 -1.56
C ASP A 256 -29.63 11.60 -1.43
N GLU A 257 -30.51 11.38 -2.39
CA GLU A 257 -31.41 10.23 -2.44
C GLU A 257 -30.62 8.93 -2.67
N ILE A 258 -29.64 8.92 -3.59
CA ILE A 258 -28.75 7.80 -3.82
C ILE A 258 -27.97 7.44 -2.55
N THR A 259 -27.49 8.46 -1.84
CA THR A 259 -26.79 8.30 -0.56
C THR A 259 -27.70 7.68 0.50
N ARG A 260 -28.95 8.15 0.59
CA ARG A 260 -29.96 7.64 1.53
C ARG A 260 -30.29 6.18 1.25
N ILE A 261 -30.45 5.79 -0.02
CA ILE A 261 -30.69 4.40 -0.43
C ILE A 261 -29.50 3.52 0.00
N ALA A 262 -28.28 3.98 -0.24
CA ALA A 262 -27.06 3.22 0.16
C ALA A 262 -26.97 3.05 1.68
N GLN A 263 -27.23 4.08 2.45
CA GLN A 263 -27.21 4.05 3.92
C GLN A 263 -28.34 3.18 4.50
N ALA A 264 -29.51 3.17 3.88
CA ALA A 264 -30.61 2.28 4.27
C ALA A 264 -30.27 0.80 4.03
N ARG A 265 -29.47 0.50 2.97
CA ARG A 265 -29.04 -0.88 2.65
C ARG A 265 -27.91 -1.36 3.53
N VAL A 266 -26.99 -0.46 3.94
CA VAL A 266 -25.80 -0.79 4.73
C VAL A 266 -25.76 0.10 5.98
N PRO A 267 -26.21 -0.39 7.15
CA PRO A 267 -26.20 0.38 8.38
C PRO A 267 -24.78 0.86 8.75
N GLY A 268 -24.64 2.13 9.13
CA GLY A 268 -23.35 2.73 9.46
C GLY A 268 -22.43 2.97 8.26
N PHE A 269 -22.95 2.92 7.05
CA PHE A 269 -22.20 3.19 5.83
C PHE A 269 -21.86 4.68 5.71
N GLU A 270 -20.57 4.96 5.63
CA GLU A 270 -20.04 6.30 5.38
C GLU A 270 -19.45 6.38 3.97
N PRO A 271 -20.16 7.02 3.03
CA PRO A 271 -19.66 7.19 1.68
C PRO A 271 -18.37 8.02 1.65
N SER A 272 -17.35 7.49 0.99
CA SER A 272 -16.10 8.21 0.74
C SER A 272 -15.92 8.61 -0.73
N PHE A 273 -16.65 7.98 -1.64
CA PHE A 273 -16.65 8.34 -3.04
C PHE A 273 -18.00 8.07 -3.72
N ILE A 274 -18.28 8.86 -4.74
CA ILE A 274 -19.38 8.63 -5.69
C ILE A 274 -18.79 8.72 -7.09
N ARG A 275 -19.07 7.73 -7.95
CA ARG A 275 -18.80 7.79 -9.39
C ARG A 275 -20.11 7.97 -10.12
N LEU A 276 -20.15 8.97 -10.99
CA LEU A 276 -21.29 9.22 -11.83
C LEU A 276 -21.29 8.32 -13.07
N PRO A 277 -22.44 8.07 -13.69
CA PRO A 277 -22.54 7.24 -14.88
C PRO A 277 -21.74 7.81 -16.05
N GLU A 278 -21.00 6.96 -16.74
CA GLU A 278 -20.30 7.32 -17.99
C GLU A 278 -21.22 7.19 -19.22
N SER A 279 -22.38 6.57 -19.05
CA SER A 279 -23.40 6.38 -20.11
C SER A 279 -24.79 6.32 -19.49
N SER A 280 -25.83 6.48 -20.31
CA SER A 280 -27.23 6.34 -19.88
C SER A 280 -27.59 4.95 -19.30
N TYR A 281 -26.79 3.95 -19.55
CA TYR A 281 -26.96 2.61 -18.98
C TYR A 281 -26.02 2.31 -17.81
N GLY A 282 -25.21 3.29 -17.41
CA GLY A 282 -24.32 3.17 -16.26
C GLY A 282 -25.05 3.51 -14.95
N PRO A 283 -24.77 2.79 -13.86
CA PRO A 283 -25.27 3.18 -12.53
C PRO A 283 -24.42 4.28 -11.91
N VAL A 284 -24.98 4.94 -10.91
CA VAL A 284 -24.19 5.68 -9.91
C VAL A 284 -23.55 4.65 -8.97
N THR A 285 -22.23 4.68 -8.83
CA THR A 285 -21.54 3.82 -7.86
C THR A 285 -21.15 4.64 -6.65
N ILE A 286 -21.71 4.29 -5.50
CA ILE A 286 -21.39 4.89 -4.20
C ILE A 286 -20.58 3.89 -3.37
N GLY A 287 -19.48 4.33 -2.81
CA GLY A 287 -18.61 3.45 -2.04
C GLY A 287 -17.99 4.12 -0.83
N GLY A 288 -17.58 3.29 0.13
CA GLY A 288 -16.98 3.72 1.38
C GLY A 288 -16.56 2.55 2.24
N ARG A 289 -16.01 2.83 3.41
CA ARG A 289 -15.69 1.82 4.40
C ARG A 289 -16.89 1.54 5.28
N GLY A 290 -16.98 0.33 5.79
CA GLY A 290 -17.93 -0.08 6.80
C GLY A 290 -17.21 -0.47 8.10
N TRP A 291 -17.80 -1.40 8.85
CA TRP A 291 -17.23 -1.88 10.11
C TRP A 291 -15.83 -2.52 9.98
N TYR A 292 -15.51 -3.06 8.80
CA TYR A 292 -14.20 -3.64 8.54
C TYR A 292 -13.32 -2.61 7.78
N PRO A 293 -12.33 -2.00 8.46
CA PRO A 293 -11.63 -0.83 7.91
C PRO A 293 -10.63 -1.15 6.79
N LEU A 294 -10.32 -2.42 6.56
CA LEU A 294 -9.37 -2.85 5.52
C LEU A 294 -10.01 -3.05 4.15
N MET A 295 -11.34 -2.89 4.02
CA MET A 295 -12.02 -3.09 2.75
C MET A 295 -13.05 -1.99 2.51
N ASN A 296 -13.15 -1.59 1.25
CA ASN A 296 -14.24 -0.74 0.80
C ASN A 296 -15.42 -1.59 0.37
N GLN A 297 -16.61 -1.10 0.64
CA GLN A 297 -17.87 -1.61 0.14
C GLN A 297 -18.40 -0.64 -0.90
N SER A 298 -19.19 -1.11 -1.85
CA SER A 298 -19.86 -0.24 -2.81
C SER A 298 -21.20 -0.81 -3.29
N LEU A 299 -22.06 0.10 -3.69
CA LEU A 299 -23.34 -0.17 -4.29
C LEU A 299 -23.41 0.53 -5.63
N SER A 300 -23.94 -0.14 -6.62
CA SER A 300 -24.26 0.41 -7.93
C SER A 300 -25.79 0.59 -7.98
N ILE A 301 -26.22 1.84 -8.08
CA ILE A 301 -27.63 2.23 -7.96
C ILE A 301 -28.06 2.89 -9.27
N SER A 302 -29.20 2.50 -9.77
CA SER A 302 -29.82 3.13 -10.93
C SER A 302 -30.22 4.57 -10.59
N PRO A 303 -29.74 5.58 -11.36
CA PRO A 303 -30.10 6.98 -11.13
C PRO A 303 -31.56 7.26 -11.47
N TYR A 304 -32.28 6.35 -12.14
CA TYR A 304 -33.65 6.62 -12.61
C TYR A 304 -34.73 6.23 -11.60
N ASP A 305 -34.59 5.06 -10.99
CA ASP A 305 -35.59 4.48 -10.08
C ASP A 305 -35.01 4.10 -8.69
N GLY A 306 -33.71 4.31 -8.46
CA GLY A 306 -33.07 3.97 -7.19
C GLY A 306 -32.86 2.48 -6.96
N SER A 307 -33.11 1.62 -7.94
CA SER A 307 -32.89 0.19 -7.82
C SER A 307 -31.40 -0.12 -7.68
N ILE A 308 -31.07 -1.07 -6.79
CA ILE A 308 -29.69 -1.55 -6.61
C ILE A 308 -29.41 -2.60 -7.68
N VAL A 309 -28.59 -2.24 -8.66
CA VAL A 309 -28.23 -3.11 -9.81
C VAL A 309 -26.92 -3.87 -9.62
N GLY A 310 -26.18 -3.56 -8.57
CA GLY A 310 -24.96 -4.26 -8.20
C GLY A 310 -24.53 -3.99 -6.78
N THR A 311 -23.95 -4.98 -6.13
CA THR A 311 -23.40 -4.87 -4.77
C THR A 311 -21.99 -5.39 -4.69
N ASN A 312 -21.17 -4.78 -3.85
CA ASN A 312 -19.86 -5.27 -3.46
C ASN A 312 -19.73 -5.09 -1.94
N LEU A 313 -20.56 -5.83 -1.20
CA LEU A 313 -20.64 -5.75 0.26
C LEU A 313 -19.73 -6.79 0.91
N LEU A 314 -19.39 -6.58 2.17
CA LEU A 314 -18.55 -7.51 2.94
C LEU A 314 -19.20 -8.90 3.05
N ASP A 315 -20.50 -8.93 3.28
CA ASP A 315 -21.24 -10.19 3.49
C ASP A 315 -21.32 -11.05 2.22
N ASP A 316 -21.17 -10.44 1.05
CA ASP A 316 -21.22 -11.11 -0.24
C ASP A 316 -19.86 -11.63 -0.71
N ARG A 317 -18.80 -11.49 0.09
CA ARG A 317 -17.42 -11.78 -0.33
C ARG A 317 -16.91 -13.10 0.20
N PRO A 318 -16.19 -13.89 -0.62
CA PRO A 318 -15.50 -15.09 -0.17
C PRO A 318 -14.33 -14.74 0.76
N ALA A 319 -13.95 -15.66 1.64
CA ALA A 319 -12.86 -15.47 2.61
C ALA A 319 -11.53 -15.04 1.96
N LEU A 320 -11.25 -15.50 0.74
CA LEU A 320 -10.05 -15.11 0.00
C LEU A 320 -10.01 -13.61 -0.33
N SER A 321 -11.16 -12.99 -0.60
CA SER A 321 -11.25 -11.54 -0.85
C SER A 321 -10.84 -10.73 0.37
N PHE A 322 -11.16 -11.18 1.59
CA PHE A 322 -10.69 -10.52 2.83
C PHE A 322 -9.18 -10.49 2.92
N VAL A 323 -8.51 -11.60 2.56
CA VAL A 323 -7.04 -11.64 2.54
C VAL A 323 -6.51 -10.73 1.44
N THR A 324 -6.98 -10.89 0.23
CA THR A 324 -6.48 -10.22 -0.98
C THR A 324 -6.62 -8.70 -0.90
N GLU A 325 -7.80 -8.21 -0.55
CA GLU A 325 -8.09 -6.77 -0.52
C GLU A 325 -7.49 -6.08 0.72
N SER A 326 -7.32 -6.79 1.84
CA SER A 326 -6.67 -6.25 3.03
C SER A 326 -5.17 -5.98 2.85
N MET A 327 -4.52 -6.61 1.87
CA MET A 327 -3.07 -6.44 1.66
C MET A 327 -2.68 -5.01 1.31
N TYR A 328 -3.51 -4.29 0.52
CA TYR A 328 -3.25 -2.90 0.17
C TYR A 328 -3.29 -1.96 1.37
N PRO A 329 -4.39 -1.86 2.13
CA PRO A 329 -4.43 -0.97 3.29
C PRO A 329 -3.42 -1.36 4.37
N LEU A 330 -3.16 -2.64 4.59
CA LEU A 330 -2.10 -3.10 5.51
C LEU A 330 -0.71 -2.64 5.05
N HIS A 331 -0.43 -2.68 3.75
CA HIS A 331 0.84 -2.20 3.22
C HIS A 331 1.00 -0.68 3.39
N PHE A 332 -0.05 0.07 3.08
CA PHE A 332 -0.01 1.53 3.09
C PHE A 332 -0.19 2.17 4.47
N GLY A 333 -0.74 1.43 5.45
CA GLY A 333 -1.14 1.99 6.74
C GLY A 333 -2.35 2.93 6.64
N ASP A 334 -3.18 2.77 5.59
CA ASP A 334 -4.29 3.65 5.26
C ASP A 334 -5.63 3.07 5.71
N PHE A 335 -5.76 2.72 6.99
CA PHE A 335 -6.99 2.12 7.53
C PHE A 335 -7.36 2.61 8.94
N GLY A 336 -6.63 3.54 9.50
CA GLY A 336 -6.83 4.04 10.86
C GLY A 336 -6.52 5.54 11.02
N GLY A 337 -6.63 6.31 9.93
CA GLY A 337 -6.40 7.75 9.93
C GLY A 337 -4.95 8.16 10.18
N LEU A 338 -4.73 9.44 10.45
CA LEU A 338 -3.41 10.07 10.54
C LEU A 338 -2.49 9.39 11.57
N TRP A 339 -3.00 9.01 12.74
CA TRP A 339 -2.18 8.38 13.79
C TRP A 339 -1.56 7.07 13.34
N LEU A 340 -2.31 6.25 12.63
CA LEU A 340 -1.78 4.99 12.11
C LEU A 340 -0.76 5.24 10.99
N LYS A 341 -1.00 6.20 10.10
CA LYS A 341 -0.03 6.64 9.08
C LYS A 341 1.28 7.09 9.71
N LEU A 342 1.23 7.84 10.84
CA LEU A 342 2.43 8.25 11.58
C LEU A 342 3.18 7.06 12.19
N VAL A 343 2.47 6.04 12.68
CA VAL A 343 3.10 4.79 13.13
C VAL A 343 3.80 4.09 11.96
N TRP A 344 3.14 3.95 10.80
CA TRP A 344 3.74 3.37 9.59
C TRP A 344 4.95 4.18 9.12
N PHE A 345 4.86 5.50 9.13
CA PHE A 345 5.97 6.39 8.79
C PHE A 345 7.17 6.19 9.73
N LEU A 346 6.94 6.15 11.05
CA LEU A 346 8.00 5.92 12.03
C LEU A 346 8.70 4.56 11.80
N PHE A 347 7.93 3.49 11.62
CA PHE A 347 8.50 2.16 11.37
C PHE A 347 9.13 2.05 9.97
N GLY A 348 8.63 2.79 8.99
CA GLY A 348 9.27 2.97 7.68
C GLY A 348 10.64 3.66 7.79
N LEU A 349 10.76 4.69 8.63
CA LEU A 349 12.05 5.33 8.94
C LEU A 349 13.00 4.35 9.64
N LEU A 350 12.52 3.59 10.63
CA LEU A 350 13.34 2.58 11.30
C LEU A 350 13.85 1.52 10.32
N LEU A 351 13.00 1.07 9.39
CA LEU A 351 13.38 0.12 8.34
C LEU A 351 14.42 0.74 7.39
N THR A 352 14.21 1.97 6.95
CA THR A 352 15.15 2.71 6.08
C THR A 352 16.54 2.82 6.74
N PHE A 353 16.59 3.25 7.98
CA PHE A 353 17.85 3.33 8.74
C PHE A 353 18.44 1.95 9.05
N MET A 354 17.62 0.92 9.19
CA MET A 354 18.09 -0.45 9.36
C MET A 354 18.80 -0.96 8.10
N VAL A 355 18.27 -0.67 6.90
CA VAL A 355 18.94 -0.99 5.62
C VAL A 355 20.28 -0.26 5.53
N LEU A 356 20.30 1.04 5.83
CA LEU A 356 21.52 1.86 5.84
C LEU A 356 22.55 1.34 6.85
N SER A 357 22.14 1.03 8.09
CA SER A 357 23.03 0.51 9.13
C SER A 357 23.57 -0.87 8.78
N GLY A 358 22.76 -1.72 8.12
CA GLY A 358 23.21 -3.01 7.58
C GLY A 358 24.38 -2.84 6.62
N LEU A 359 24.28 -1.88 5.71
CA LEU A 359 25.37 -1.53 4.79
C LEU A 359 26.65 -1.08 5.52
N LEU A 360 26.50 -0.14 6.49
CA LEU A 360 27.64 0.38 7.25
C LEU A 360 28.37 -0.68 8.07
N ILE A 361 27.64 -1.67 8.60
CA ILE A 361 28.22 -2.79 9.35
C ILE A 361 28.91 -3.81 8.42
N TRP A 362 28.33 -4.02 7.26
CA TRP A 362 28.66 -5.11 6.36
C TRP A 362 30.03 -4.96 5.69
N SER A 363 30.38 -3.77 5.20
CA SER A 363 31.40 -3.54 4.16
C SER A 363 32.77 -4.19 4.45
N LYS A 364 33.21 -4.24 5.71
CA LYS A 364 34.52 -4.81 6.08
C LYS A 364 34.44 -6.25 6.64
N ARG A 365 33.33 -6.58 7.32
CA ARG A 365 33.22 -7.85 8.04
C ARG A 365 32.79 -9.00 7.16
N THR A 366 31.82 -8.79 6.29
CA THR A 366 31.26 -9.84 5.43
C THR A 366 32.24 -10.22 4.32
N VAL A 367 32.90 -9.26 3.69
CA VAL A 367 33.96 -9.54 2.69
C VAL A 367 35.06 -10.41 3.30
N LYS A 368 35.58 -10.04 4.48
CA LYS A 368 36.60 -10.85 5.17
C LYS A 368 36.08 -12.24 5.55
N ALA A 369 34.85 -12.33 6.05
CA ALA A 369 34.26 -13.60 6.45
C ALA A 369 34.00 -14.52 5.26
N THR A 370 33.51 -13.99 4.14
CA THR A 370 33.33 -14.74 2.89
C THR A 370 34.65 -15.23 2.33
N ALA A 371 35.67 -14.37 2.22
CA ALA A 371 36.99 -14.75 1.75
C ALA A 371 37.62 -15.86 2.61
N GLN A 372 37.46 -15.80 3.94
CA GLN A 372 37.94 -16.86 4.83
C GLN A 372 37.16 -18.17 4.68
N GLN A 373 35.86 -18.11 4.34
CA GLN A 373 35.03 -19.28 4.11
C GLN A 373 35.44 -20.00 2.81
N LEU A 374 35.69 -19.24 1.76
CA LEU A 374 36.13 -19.73 0.44
C LEU A 374 37.55 -20.30 0.48
N ARG A 375 38.42 -19.77 1.35
CA ARG A 375 39.82 -20.26 1.51
C ARG A 375 39.94 -21.50 2.40
N ARG A 376 38.88 -22.01 3.01
CA ARG A 376 38.93 -23.25 3.78
C ARG A 376 39.00 -24.44 2.81
N PRO A 377 40.06 -25.26 2.87
CA PRO A 377 40.14 -26.46 2.05
C PRO A 377 38.96 -27.38 2.36
N PRO A 378 38.49 -28.18 1.40
CA PRO A 378 37.51 -29.22 1.65
C PRO A 378 38.05 -30.09 2.82
N ARG A 379 37.18 -30.33 3.79
CA ARG A 379 37.48 -31.17 4.93
C ARG A 379 37.76 -32.55 4.35
N ALA A 380 39.06 -32.98 4.35
CA ALA A 380 39.44 -34.32 3.94
C ALA A 380 38.52 -35.31 4.65
N ALA A 381 37.88 -36.18 3.90
CA ALA A 381 37.11 -37.29 4.45
C ALA A 381 38.05 -38.00 5.44
N ARG A 382 37.64 -38.12 6.69
CA ARG A 382 38.36 -38.94 7.65
C ARG A 382 38.43 -40.33 7.05
N GLY A 383 39.59 -40.69 6.57
CA GLY A 383 39.88 -42.06 6.17
C GLY A 383 39.57 -42.97 7.36
N THR A 384 38.69 -43.89 7.17
CA THR A 384 38.60 -45.11 7.98
C THR A 384 39.91 -45.86 7.77
N SER A 385 40.83 -45.69 8.70
CA SER A 385 41.94 -46.60 8.85
C SER A 385 41.37 -47.97 9.27
N LEU A 386 41.20 -48.85 8.30
CA LEU A 386 41.13 -50.29 8.55
C LEU A 386 42.51 -50.71 9.02
N GLU A 387 42.69 -50.84 10.33
CA GLU A 387 43.76 -51.60 10.91
C GLU A 387 43.62 -53.08 10.49
N THR A 388 44.45 -53.53 9.54
CA THR A 388 44.66 -54.91 9.25
C THR A 388 45.34 -55.56 10.49
N ALA A 389 44.57 -56.29 11.26
CA ALA A 389 45.09 -57.22 12.24
C ALA A 389 45.91 -58.35 11.49
N VAL A 390 47.16 -58.25 11.60
CA VAL A 390 48.08 -59.40 11.20
C VAL A 390 48.00 -60.36 12.35
N GLU A 391 47.42 -61.51 12.12
CA GLU A 391 47.40 -62.69 12.96
C GLU A 391 48.74 -63.36 12.86
N ASN A 392 49.51 -63.25 13.92
CA ASN A 392 50.70 -64.16 14.12
C ASN A 392 50.27 -65.24 15.05
N THR A 393 50.23 -66.45 14.55
CA THR A 393 50.24 -67.69 15.33
C THR A 393 51.54 -68.52 15.06
N PRO A 394 52.09 -69.15 16.07
CA PRO A 394 53.41 -69.83 16.04
C PRO A 394 53.40 -71.12 15.28
#